data_384b6443c3b4f91c7325f8ff88e23433
#
_entry.id   384b6443c3b4f91c7325f8ff88e23433
#
_cell.length_a   1.000
_cell.length_b   1.000
_cell.length_c   1.000
_cell.angle_alpha   90.00
_cell.angle_beta   90.00
_cell.angle_gamma   90.00
#
_symmetry.space_group_name_H-M   'P 1'
#
loop_
_entity.id
_entity.type
_entity.pdbx_description
1 polymer ?
#
loop_
_entity_poly.entity_id
_entity_poly.type
_entity_poly.pdbx_seq_one_letter_code
_entity_poly.pdbx_strand_id
1 'polypeptide(L)'
;VSMAGCGNKRKENLTITNVSYDPTREFYEKYNKDFIKYYKDKYGKKVEVIQSHGGSGSQARSVVEGSNGDVVTLALEHDISLIEQTGLINKGWQKRFSNDSAPYTSTIVFLVRKGNKKSIKDWKDLIKKGVEVITPDPKSSGGACWNFLAAYGYAIDTYHDQKKEEQFLTKLYQNVSVMDSGARGSTTTFVENK
;
A
#
# COMPACT_ATOMS: atom_id res chain seq x y z
N VAL A 1 -57.07 26.45 -0.29
CA VAL A 1 -56.59 25.08 -0.06
C VAL A 1 -55.04 25.18 -0.05
N SER A 2 -54.43 25.28 1.16
CA SER A 2 -52.96 25.34 1.32
C SER A 2 -52.45 23.92 1.34
N MET A 3 -51.65 23.54 0.35
CA MET A 3 -50.85 22.31 0.38
C MET A 3 -49.59 22.55 1.17
N ALA A 4 -49.53 22.05 2.41
CA ALA A 4 -48.31 21.96 3.18
C ALA A 4 -47.46 20.84 2.62
N GLY A 5 -46.44 21.17 1.85
CA GLY A 5 -45.40 20.25 1.41
C GLY A 5 -44.54 19.85 2.59
N CYS A 6 -44.72 18.63 3.12
CA CYS A 6 -43.76 18.00 4.03
C CYS A 6 -42.45 17.74 3.28
N GLY A 7 -41.54 18.68 3.35
CA GLY A 7 -40.15 18.50 2.94
C GLY A 7 -39.48 17.50 3.85
N ASN A 8 -39.45 16.24 3.44
CA ASN A 8 -38.68 15.22 4.10
C ASN A 8 -37.18 15.53 3.84
N LYS A 9 -36.53 16.29 4.74
CA LYS A 9 -35.09 16.44 4.73
C LYS A 9 -34.47 15.06 4.91
N ARG A 10 -34.13 14.38 3.82
CA ARG A 10 -33.23 13.24 3.86
C ARG A 10 -31.99 13.71 4.63
N LYS A 11 -31.76 13.17 5.80
CA LYS A 11 -30.47 13.31 6.48
C LYS A 11 -29.45 12.65 5.54
N GLU A 12 -28.74 13.44 4.75
CA GLU A 12 -27.64 12.94 3.98
C GLU A 12 -26.62 12.35 4.97
N ASN A 13 -26.48 11.04 4.94
CA ASN A 13 -25.43 10.38 5.69
C ASN A 13 -24.10 10.79 5.05
N LEU A 14 -23.18 11.29 5.84
CA LEU A 14 -21.84 11.57 5.37
C LEU A 14 -21.19 10.25 4.94
N THR A 15 -20.67 10.20 3.73
CA THR A 15 -19.88 9.08 3.21
C THR A 15 -18.44 9.54 3.03
N ILE A 16 -17.49 8.75 3.48
CA ILE A 16 -16.05 8.96 3.31
C ILE A 16 -15.49 7.73 2.58
N THR A 17 -14.77 7.97 1.49
CA THR A 17 -14.04 6.92 0.77
C THR A 17 -12.58 6.92 1.21
N ASN A 18 -12.15 5.84 1.87
CA ASN A 18 -10.77 5.60 2.30
C ASN A 18 -10.07 4.71 1.28
N VAL A 19 -9.10 5.29 0.59
CA VAL A 19 -8.25 4.63 -0.42
C VAL A 19 -6.91 4.30 0.22
N SER A 20 -6.55 3.01 0.26
CA SER A 20 -5.28 2.60 0.87
C SER A 20 -4.61 1.46 0.11
N TYR A 21 -3.35 1.20 0.43
CA TYR A 21 -2.64 0.08 -0.19
C TYR A 21 -2.91 -1.24 0.54
N ASP A 22 -2.73 -2.37 -0.17
CA ASP A 22 -3.19 -3.71 0.21
C ASP A 22 -2.91 -4.17 1.64
N PRO A 23 -1.70 -4.02 2.22
CA PRO A 23 -1.39 -4.57 3.54
C PRO A 23 -2.19 -3.95 4.68
N THR A 24 -2.85 -2.82 4.44
CA THR A 24 -3.58 -2.08 5.47
C THR A 24 -5.08 -2.38 5.54
N ARG A 25 -5.56 -3.34 4.75
CA ARG A 25 -6.98 -3.70 4.68
C ARG A 25 -7.57 -4.00 6.06
N GLU A 26 -7.03 -4.95 6.77
CA GLU A 26 -7.53 -5.39 8.08
C GLU A 26 -7.35 -4.32 9.16
N PHE A 27 -6.29 -3.51 9.05
CA PHE A 27 -6.11 -2.34 9.91
C PHE A 27 -7.25 -1.35 9.74
N TYR A 28 -7.56 -0.96 8.50
CA TYR A 28 -8.62 0.02 8.24
C TYR A 28 -10.03 -0.54 8.48
N GLU A 29 -10.28 -1.82 8.27
CA GLU A 29 -11.54 -2.45 8.69
C GLU A 29 -11.83 -2.23 10.17
N LYS A 30 -10.82 -2.36 11.02
CA LYS A 30 -10.94 -2.13 12.46
C LYS A 30 -10.99 -0.64 12.79
N TYR A 31 -10.05 0.14 12.26
CA TYR A 31 -9.96 1.58 12.48
C TYR A 31 -11.25 2.30 12.10
N ASN A 32 -11.82 1.98 10.94
CA ASN A 32 -13.04 2.63 10.45
C ASN A 32 -14.26 2.32 11.34
N LYS A 33 -14.34 1.13 11.92
CA LYS A 33 -15.40 0.82 12.92
C LYS A 33 -15.28 1.72 14.14
N ASP A 34 -14.09 1.90 14.65
CA ASP A 34 -13.83 2.78 15.80
C ASP A 34 -14.09 4.24 15.45
N PHE A 35 -13.70 4.68 14.26
CA PHE A 35 -13.95 6.02 13.73
C PHE A 35 -15.46 6.30 13.58
N ILE A 36 -16.23 5.39 13.01
CA ILE A 36 -17.70 5.52 12.85
C ILE A 36 -18.36 5.70 14.23
N LYS A 37 -17.94 4.90 15.21
CA LYS A 37 -18.43 5.03 16.58
C LYS A 37 -18.06 6.39 17.19
N TYR A 38 -16.78 6.76 17.14
CA TYR A 38 -16.28 8.05 17.61
C TYR A 38 -17.04 9.23 17.00
N TYR A 39 -17.24 9.21 15.67
CA TYR A 39 -17.92 10.27 14.96
C TYR A 39 -19.38 10.42 15.40
N LYS A 40 -20.07 9.29 15.58
CA LYS A 40 -21.45 9.26 16.10
C LYS A 40 -21.52 9.81 17.51
N ASP A 41 -20.62 9.36 18.40
CA ASP A 41 -20.63 9.75 19.82
C ASP A 41 -20.29 11.25 19.96
N LYS A 42 -19.35 11.76 19.17
CA LYS A 42 -18.91 13.16 19.25
C LYS A 42 -19.85 14.15 18.57
N TYR A 43 -20.40 13.79 17.41
CA TYR A 43 -21.16 14.73 16.57
C TYR A 43 -22.65 14.38 16.45
N GLY A 44 -23.11 13.28 17.02
CA GLY A 44 -24.50 12.82 16.92
C GLY A 44 -24.92 12.45 15.49
N LYS A 45 -23.99 12.31 14.56
CA LYS A 45 -24.22 12.06 13.14
C LYS A 45 -23.70 10.69 12.73
N LYS A 46 -24.33 10.08 11.74
CA LYS A 46 -23.83 8.84 11.13
C LYS A 46 -22.86 9.18 10.01
N VAL A 47 -21.80 8.41 9.91
CA VAL A 47 -20.85 8.40 8.80
C VAL A 47 -20.73 6.97 8.26
N GLU A 48 -20.67 6.83 6.96
CA GLU A 48 -20.34 5.58 6.27
C GLU A 48 -18.90 5.69 5.74
N VAL A 49 -18.10 4.65 5.89
CA VAL A 49 -16.75 4.61 5.35
C VAL A 49 -16.66 3.49 4.32
N ILE A 50 -16.52 3.89 3.06
CA ILE A 50 -16.23 2.99 1.94
C ILE A 50 -14.72 2.77 1.88
N GLN A 51 -14.30 1.53 1.64
CA GLN A 51 -12.89 1.16 1.58
C GLN A 51 -12.52 0.70 0.17
N SER A 52 -11.39 1.23 -0.33
CA SER A 52 -10.74 0.75 -1.55
C SER A 52 -9.30 0.37 -1.22
N HIS A 53 -8.91 -0.88 -1.52
CA HIS A 53 -7.58 -1.40 -1.24
C HIS A 53 -6.98 -2.04 -2.49
N GLY A 54 -5.72 -1.75 -2.76
CA GLY A 54 -5.00 -2.28 -3.92
C GLY A 54 -3.52 -1.94 -3.88
N GLY A 55 -2.79 -2.21 -4.94
CA GLY A 55 -1.41 -1.77 -5.06
C GLY A 55 -1.31 -0.25 -4.99
N SER A 56 -0.33 0.29 -4.26
CA SER A 56 -0.20 1.73 -3.96
C SER A 56 -0.22 2.59 -5.23
N GLY A 57 0.64 2.27 -6.21
CA GLY A 57 0.69 3.00 -7.48
C GLY A 57 -0.60 2.85 -8.31
N SER A 58 -1.28 1.69 -8.23
CA SER A 58 -2.58 1.50 -8.89
C SER A 58 -3.66 2.37 -8.26
N GLN A 59 -3.69 2.47 -6.93
CA GLN A 59 -4.63 3.32 -6.20
C GLN A 59 -4.37 4.80 -6.51
N ALA A 60 -3.10 5.24 -6.54
CA ALA A 60 -2.75 6.61 -6.92
C ALA A 60 -3.28 6.96 -8.31
N ARG A 61 -3.02 6.11 -9.31
CA ARG A 61 -3.52 6.33 -10.68
C ARG A 61 -5.03 6.36 -10.74
N SER A 62 -5.71 5.45 -10.05
CA SER A 62 -7.18 5.42 -10.00
C SER A 62 -7.78 6.74 -9.47
N VAL A 63 -7.17 7.31 -8.43
CA VAL A 63 -7.58 8.62 -7.88
C VAL A 63 -7.32 9.74 -8.90
N VAL A 64 -6.15 9.75 -9.53
CA VAL A 64 -5.80 10.72 -10.60
C VAL A 64 -6.78 10.64 -11.78
N GLU A 65 -7.24 9.44 -12.12
CA GLU A 65 -8.20 9.16 -13.20
C GLU A 65 -9.66 9.44 -12.80
N GLY A 66 -9.90 9.91 -11.59
CA GLY A 66 -11.22 10.39 -11.15
C GLY A 66 -12.02 9.46 -10.24
N SER A 67 -11.39 8.41 -9.70
CA SER A 67 -12.02 7.63 -8.63
C SER A 67 -12.20 8.48 -7.39
N ASN A 68 -13.37 8.40 -6.75
CA ASN A 68 -13.63 9.11 -5.51
C ASN A 68 -12.69 8.62 -4.40
N GLY A 69 -12.00 9.55 -3.75
CA GLY A 69 -11.15 9.30 -2.60
C GLY A 69 -11.13 10.54 -1.71
N ASP A 70 -11.65 10.44 -0.49
CA ASP A 70 -11.62 11.52 0.49
C ASP A 70 -10.35 11.45 1.35
N VAL A 71 -9.85 10.24 1.56
CA VAL A 71 -8.61 9.98 2.29
C VAL A 71 -7.78 8.99 1.50
N VAL A 72 -6.49 9.27 1.32
CA VAL A 72 -5.54 8.37 0.69
C VAL A 72 -4.39 8.05 1.65
N THR A 73 -4.04 6.76 1.78
CA THR A 73 -2.91 6.28 2.56
C THR A 73 -2.14 5.26 1.74
N LEU A 74 -1.04 5.71 1.16
CA LEU A 74 -0.27 4.96 0.18
C LEU A 74 1.14 4.66 0.69
N ALA A 75 1.85 3.74 0.03
CA ALA A 75 3.14 3.26 0.50
C ALA A 75 4.32 4.18 0.19
N LEU A 76 4.16 5.07 -0.80
CA LEU A 76 5.23 5.92 -1.29
C LEU A 76 4.80 7.38 -1.30
N GLU A 77 5.71 8.28 -0.91
CA GLU A 77 5.55 9.72 -1.09
C GLU A 77 5.29 10.08 -2.56
N HIS A 78 5.98 9.41 -3.48
CA HIS A 78 5.79 9.58 -4.92
C HIS A 78 4.34 9.38 -5.36
N ASP A 79 3.66 8.37 -4.84
CA ASP A 79 2.26 8.06 -5.18
C ASP A 79 1.31 9.19 -4.72
N ILE A 80 1.56 9.77 -3.55
CA ILE A 80 0.80 10.94 -3.07
C ILE A 80 1.13 12.18 -3.91
N SER A 81 2.41 12.37 -4.27
CA SER A 81 2.85 13.50 -5.08
C SER A 81 2.25 13.47 -6.50
N LEU A 82 1.98 12.31 -7.08
CA LEU A 82 1.22 12.20 -8.34
C LEU A 82 -0.19 12.78 -8.20
N ILE A 83 -0.86 12.52 -7.08
CA ILE A 83 -2.19 13.08 -6.81
C ILE A 83 -2.10 14.59 -6.55
N GLU A 84 -1.05 15.06 -5.84
CA GLU A 84 -0.81 16.51 -5.64
C GLU A 84 -0.67 17.26 -6.97
N GLN A 85 0.03 16.68 -7.96
CA GLN A 85 0.24 17.30 -9.28
C GLN A 85 -1.06 17.54 -10.04
N THR A 86 -2.13 16.81 -9.74
CA THR A 86 -3.47 17.05 -10.32
C THR A 86 -4.27 18.14 -9.59
N GLY A 87 -3.75 18.65 -8.46
CA GLY A 87 -4.46 19.65 -7.64
C GLY A 87 -5.49 19.07 -6.68
N LEU A 88 -5.65 17.77 -6.62
CA LEU A 88 -6.58 17.08 -5.68
C LEU A 88 -6.07 17.13 -4.24
N ILE A 89 -4.78 17.27 -4.04
CA ILE A 89 -4.13 17.45 -2.72
C ILE A 89 -3.37 18.78 -2.76
N ASN A 90 -3.47 19.55 -1.68
CA ASN A 90 -2.75 20.82 -1.55
C ASN A 90 -1.24 20.59 -1.43
N LYS A 91 -0.45 21.50 -2.01
CA LYS A 91 1.01 21.53 -1.85
C LYS A 91 1.41 21.57 -0.38
N GLY A 92 2.49 20.90 -0.05
CA GLY A 92 3.01 20.83 1.32
C GLY A 92 2.24 19.90 2.24
N TRP A 93 1.52 18.94 1.68
CA TRP A 93 0.75 17.94 2.41
C TRP A 93 1.61 17.16 3.44
N GLN A 94 2.91 16.96 3.18
CA GLN A 94 3.82 16.28 4.09
C GLN A 94 3.87 16.95 5.47
N LYS A 95 3.78 18.29 5.52
CA LYS A 95 3.83 19.06 6.77
C LYS A 95 2.47 19.27 7.43
N ARG A 96 1.41 18.68 6.87
CA ARG A 96 0.04 18.86 7.37
C ARG A 96 -0.21 18.15 8.69
N PHE A 97 0.39 16.99 8.88
CA PHE A 97 0.30 16.17 10.08
C PHE A 97 1.69 15.82 10.60
N SER A 98 1.77 15.34 11.84
CA SER A 98 3.01 14.87 12.45
C SER A 98 3.67 13.76 11.62
N ASN A 99 4.98 13.58 11.80
CA ASN A 99 5.77 12.54 11.14
C ASN A 99 5.65 12.60 9.60
N ASP A 100 5.74 13.80 9.03
CA ASP A 100 5.62 14.05 7.59
C ASP A 100 4.35 13.44 6.97
N SER A 101 3.24 13.54 7.73
CA SER A 101 1.94 12.95 7.37
C SER A 101 1.96 11.42 7.21
N ALA A 102 2.94 10.72 7.79
CA ALA A 102 3.01 9.27 7.82
C ALA A 102 2.34 8.73 9.10
N PRO A 103 1.17 8.08 9.00
CA PRO A 103 0.43 7.60 10.17
C PRO A 103 1.07 6.38 10.84
N TYR A 104 1.92 5.64 10.12
CA TYR A 104 2.64 4.45 10.60
C TYR A 104 3.85 4.17 9.71
N THR A 105 4.72 3.29 10.18
CA THR A 105 5.88 2.78 9.44
C THR A 105 5.80 1.26 9.31
N SER A 106 6.55 0.70 8.37
CA SER A 106 6.63 -0.74 8.12
C SER A 106 8.08 -1.12 7.75
N THR A 107 8.31 -2.40 7.52
CA THR A 107 9.61 -2.92 7.08
C THR A 107 9.43 -4.07 6.10
N ILE A 108 10.47 -4.36 5.32
CA ILE A 108 10.53 -5.52 4.43
C ILE A 108 11.05 -6.72 5.21
N VAL A 109 10.41 -7.86 5.04
CA VAL A 109 10.80 -9.12 5.67
C VAL A 109 10.76 -10.27 4.66
N PHE A 110 11.52 -11.31 4.90
CA PHE A 110 11.43 -12.55 4.13
C PHE A 110 10.39 -13.49 4.74
N LEU A 111 9.40 -13.85 3.95
CA LEU A 111 8.50 -14.94 4.27
C LEU A 111 9.08 -16.23 3.69
N VAL A 112 9.38 -17.19 4.55
CA VAL A 112 10.00 -18.45 4.17
C VAL A 112 9.13 -19.65 4.55
N ARG A 113 9.23 -20.76 3.82
CA ARG A 113 8.52 -21.99 4.14
C ARG A 113 8.90 -22.52 5.52
N LYS A 114 7.96 -23.17 6.19
CA LYS A 114 8.19 -23.81 7.50
C LYS A 114 9.46 -24.69 7.46
N GLY A 115 10.32 -24.49 8.43
CA GLY A 115 11.60 -25.19 8.55
C GLY A 115 12.71 -24.60 7.67
N ASN A 116 12.43 -23.60 6.83
CA ASN A 116 13.43 -22.89 6.03
C ASN A 116 14.49 -23.83 5.39
N LYS A 117 14.03 -24.85 4.68
CA LYS A 117 14.90 -25.92 4.12
C LYS A 117 16.00 -25.38 3.16
N LYS A 118 15.79 -24.21 2.57
CA LYS A 118 16.78 -23.54 1.69
C LYS A 118 17.74 -22.63 2.47
N SER A 119 17.60 -22.56 3.79
CA SER A 119 18.43 -21.73 4.68
C SER A 119 18.51 -20.26 4.22
N ILE A 120 17.38 -19.69 3.90
CA ILE A 120 17.25 -18.27 3.53
C ILE A 120 17.34 -17.43 4.80
N LYS A 121 18.39 -16.62 4.92
CA LYS A 121 18.64 -15.75 6.08
C LYS A 121 18.95 -14.33 5.69
N ASP A 122 19.37 -14.11 4.44
CA ASP A 122 19.85 -12.82 3.97
C ASP A 122 19.57 -12.67 2.46
N TRP A 123 19.69 -11.47 1.94
CA TRP A 123 19.48 -11.12 0.53
C TRP A 123 20.32 -11.98 -0.43
N LYS A 124 21.59 -12.27 -0.08
CA LYS A 124 22.47 -13.14 -0.87
C LYS A 124 21.93 -14.56 -1.06
N ASP A 125 21.07 -15.01 -0.17
CA ASP A 125 20.50 -16.34 -0.28
C ASP A 125 19.41 -16.43 -1.36
N LEU A 126 18.80 -15.28 -1.70
CA LEU A 126 17.75 -15.20 -2.71
C LEU A 126 18.27 -15.39 -4.14
N ILE A 127 19.58 -15.22 -4.38
CA ILE A 127 20.20 -15.40 -5.70
C ILE A 127 20.78 -16.81 -5.90
N LYS A 128 20.60 -17.72 -4.94
CA LYS A 128 21.06 -19.12 -5.06
C LYS A 128 20.26 -19.89 -6.10
N LYS A 129 20.91 -20.83 -6.78
CA LYS A 129 20.26 -21.72 -7.73
C LYS A 129 19.13 -22.51 -7.05
N GLY A 130 17.97 -22.58 -7.67
CA GLY A 130 16.81 -23.31 -7.17
C GLY A 130 16.02 -22.57 -6.08
N VAL A 131 16.36 -21.33 -5.77
CA VAL A 131 15.50 -20.44 -4.98
C VAL A 131 14.51 -19.77 -5.93
N GLU A 132 13.24 -19.84 -5.60
CA GLU A 132 12.18 -19.11 -6.26
C GLU A 132 11.69 -18.00 -5.35
N VAL A 133 11.53 -16.81 -5.92
CA VAL A 133 11.09 -15.60 -5.23
C VAL A 133 9.74 -15.18 -5.78
N ILE A 134 8.83 -14.83 -4.89
CA ILE A 134 7.55 -14.19 -5.22
C ILE A 134 7.61 -12.77 -4.67
N THR A 135 7.36 -11.78 -5.51
CA THR A 135 7.33 -10.37 -5.13
C THR A 135 6.23 -9.66 -5.92
N PRO A 136 5.59 -8.62 -5.40
CA PRO A 136 4.68 -7.84 -6.23
C PRO A 136 5.43 -7.04 -7.30
N ASP A 137 4.68 -6.57 -8.33
CA ASP A 137 5.21 -5.77 -9.41
C ASP A 137 5.46 -4.31 -8.96
N PRO A 138 6.68 -3.76 -9.08
CA PRO A 138 6.97 -2.37 -8.75
C PRO A 138 6.15 -1.33 -9.52
N LYS A 139 5.61 -1.68 -10.70
CA LYS A 139 4.76 -0.79 -11.48
C LYS A 139 3.38 -0.54 -10.86
N SER A 140 2.91 -1.46 -10.02
CA SER A 140 1.58 -1.38 -9.39
C SER A 140 1.64 -1.28 -7.87
N SER A 141 2.69 -1.81 -7.25
CA SER A 141 2.84 -1.95 -5.81
C SER A 141 3.98 -1.12 -5.25
N GLY A 142 3.64 -0.17 -4.37
CA GLY A 142 4.65 0.57 -3.60
C GLY A 142 5.47 -0.33 -2.67
N GLY A 143 4.88 -1.42 -2.15
CA GLY A 143 5.61 -2.43 -1.40
C GLY A 143 6.71 -3.10 -2.23
N ALA A 144 6.47 -3.34 -3.51
CA ALA A 144 7.47 -3.89 -4.42
C ALA A 144 8.60 -2.89 -4.72
N CYS A 145 8.29 -1.59 -4.80
CA CYS A 145 9.33 -0.56 -4.88
C CYS A 145 10.26 -0.62 -3.65
N TRP A 146 9.69 -0.77 -2.46
CA TRP A 146 10.48 -0.93 -1.24
C TRP A 146 11.28 -2.24 -1.22
N ASN A 147 10.73 -3.35 -1.76
CA ASN A 147 11.50 -4.59 -1.93
C ASN A 147 12.72 -4.39 -2.82
N PHE A 148 12.54 -3.71 -3.96
CA PHE A 148 13.63 -3.38 -4.87
C PHE A 148 14.68 -2.48 -4.21
N LEU A 149 14.25 -1.40 -3.56
CA LEU A 149 15.14 -0.45 -2.89
C LEU A 149 15.92 -1.09 -1.75
N ALA A 150 15.29 -1.99 -0.98
CA ALA A 150 15.95 -2.72 0.09
C ALA A 150 17.00 -3.70 -0.46
N ALA A 151 16.70 -4.41 -1.56
CA ALA A 151 17.65 -5.27 -2.24
C ALA A 151 18.82 -4.47 -2.84
N TYR A 152 18.54 -3.32 -3.42
CA TYR A 152 19.56 -2.44 -3.98
C TYR A 152 20.43 -1.83 -2.89
N GLY A 153 19.83 -1.35 -1.78
CA GLY A 153 20.58 -0.86 -0.62
C GLY A 153 21.53 -1.91 -0.06
N TYR A 154 21.08 -3.17 0.06
CA TYR A 154 21.94 -4.29 0.43
C TYR A 154 23.09 -4.47 -0.56
N ALA A 155 22.82 -4.37 -1.87
CA ALA A 155 23.87 -4.54 -2.88
C ALA A 155 24.93 -3.43 -2.82
N ILE A 156 24.51 -2.17 -2.66
CA ILE A 156 25.40 -1.02 -2.47
C ILE A 156 26.31 -1.24 -1.25
N ASP A 157 25.71 -1.58 -0.11
CA ASP A 157 26.45 -1.79 1.16
C ASP A 157 27.41 -2.98 1.10
N THR A 158 27.09 -4.00 0.28
CA THR A 158 27.89 -5.22 0.19
C THR A 158 29.00 -5.14 -0.85
N TYR A 159 28.70 -4.56 -2.01
CA TYR A 159 29.61 -4.69 -3.17
C TYR A 159 30.42 -3.44 -3.45
N HIS A 160 29.94 -2.25 -3.16
CA HIS A 160 30.59 -0.97 -3.44
C HIS A 160 31.10 -0.87 -4.90
N ASP A 161 30.38 -1.47 -5.84
CA ASP A 161 30.74 -1.61 -7.26
C ASP A 161 29.44 -1.72 -8.07
N GLN A 162 29.13 -0.69 -8.84
CA GLN A 162 27.86 -0.60 -9.58
C GLN A 162 27.59 -1.83 -10.45
N LYS A 163 28.62 -2.37 -11.11
CA LYS A 163 28.47 -3.54 -11.98
C LYS A 163 28.05 -4.79 -11.18
N LYS A 164 28.62 -4.98 -9.99
CA LYS A 164 28.27 -6.10 -9.10
C LYS A 164 26.89 -5.92 -8.49
N GLU A 165 26.52 -4.69 -8.15
CA GLU A 165 25.19 -4.34 -7.65
C GLU A 165 24.12 -4.67 -8.70
N GLU A 166 24.30 -4.24 -9.94
CA GLU A 166 23.41 -4.56 -11.06
C GLU A 166 23.34 -6.07 -11.36
N GLN A 167 24.47 -6.77 -11.27
CA GLN A 167 24.50 -8.23 -11.41
C GLN A 167 23.74 -8.94 -10.30
N PHE A 168 23.85 -8.47 -9.08
CA PHE A 168 23.09 -9.01 -7.95
C PHE A 168 21.59 -8.85 -8.18
N LEU A 169 21.12 -7.65 -8.51
CA LEU A 169 19.71 -7.38 -8.79
C LEU A 169 19.21 -8.22 -9.98
N THR A 170 20.00 -8.32 -11.02
CA THR A 170 19.67 -9.16 -12.19
C THR A 170 19.45 -10.61 -11.77
N LYS A 171 20.35 -11.19 -10.98
CA LYS A 171 20.22 -12.57 -10.48
C LYS A 171 19.02 -12.73 -9.55
N LEU A 172 18.75 -11.75 -8.69
CA LEU A 172 17.59 -11.76 -7.82
C LEU A 172 16.29 -11.82 -8.64
N TYR A 173 16.16 -10.94 -9.64
CA TYR A 173 14.97 -10.89 -10.48
C TYR A 173 14.85 -12.07 -11.45
N GLN A 174 15.95 -12.71 -11.82
CA GLN A 174 15.91 -14.00 -12.54
C GLN A 174 15.31 -15.13 -11.73
N ASN A 175 15.39 -15.06 -10.41
CA ASN A 175 14.76 -16.01 -9.49
C ASN A 175 13.30 -15.67 -9.16
N VAL A 176 12.79 -14.52 -9.64
CA VAL A 176 11.39 -14.15 -9.44
C VAL A 176 10.51 -14.94 -10.41
N SER A 177 9.73 -15.85 -9.86
CA SER A 177 8.82 -16.72 -10.62
C SER A 177 7.42 -16.12 -10.79
N VAL A 178 6.98 -15.27 -9.86
CA VAL A 178 5.67 -14.61 -9.89
C VAL A 178 5.79 -13.17 -9.44
N MET A 179 5.13 -12.27 -10.19
CA MET A 179 4.93 -10.87 -9.83
C MET A 179 3.42 -10.58 -9.76
N ASP A 180 2.91 -10.48 -8.54
CA ASP A 180 1.51 -10.11 -8.31
C ASP A 180 1.31 -8.59 -8.34
N SER A 181 0.07 -8.13 -8.48
CA SER A 181 -0.26 -6.70 -8.53
C SER A 181 -0.05 -5.96 -7.19
N GLY A 182 0.03 -6.68 -6.07
CA GLY A 182 0.18 -6.12 -4.72
C GLY A 182 0.75 -7.11 -3.71
N ALA A 183 1.17 -6.62 -2.56
CA ALA A 183 1.81 -7.42 -1.51
C ALA A 183 0.90 -8.52 -0.96
N ARG A 184 -0.42 -8.28 -0.87
CA ARG A 184 -1.39 -9.29 -0.46
C ARG A 184 -1.45 -10.43 -1.46
N GLY A 185 -1.49 -10.13 -2.77
CA GLY A 185 -1.45 -11.12 -3.84
C GLY A 185 -0.24 -12.04 -3.70
N SER A 186 0.95 -11.47 -3.57
CA SER A 186 2.20 -12.23 -3.39
C SER A 186 2.19 -13.13 -2.15
N THR A 187 1.62 -12.64 -1.04
CA THR A 187 1.47 -13.45 0.17
C THR A 187 0.50 -14.60 -0.07
N THR A 188 -0.63 -14.36 -0.72
CA THR A 188 -1.62 -15.39 -1.07
C THR A 188 -1.01 -16.44 -2.00
N THR A 189 -0.37 -16.00 -3.09
CA THR A 189 0.35 -16.88 -4.03
C THR A 189 1.39 -17.74 -3.31
N PHE A 190 2.16 -17.14 -2.39
CA PHE A 190 3.13 -17.88 -1.60
C PHE A 190 2.48 -18.93 -0.68
N VAL A 191 1.36 -18.62 -0.05
CA VAL A 191 0.68 -19.55 0.87
C VAL A 191 -0.01 -20.69 0.12
N GLU A 192 -0.64 -20.41 -1.01
CA GLU A 192 -1.42 -21.38 -1.79
C GLU A 192 -0.55 -22.31 -2.64
N ASN A 193 0.58 -21.83 -3.15
CA ASN A 193 1.56 -22.64 -3.89
C ASN A 193 2.38 -23.48 -2.89
N LYS A 194 1.90 -24.66 -2.58
CA LYS A 194 2.52 -25.62 -1.66
C LYS A 194 3.72 -26.33 -2.28
#